data_bd3a1c08ade6225509580bbb2c92c444
#
_entry.id   bd3a1c08ade6225509580bbb2c92c444
#
_cell.length_a   1.000
_cell.length_b   1.000
_cell.length_c   1.000
_cell.angle_alpha   90.00
_cell.angle_beta   90.00
_cell.angle_gamma   90.00
#
_symmetry.space_group_name_H-M   'P 1'
#
loop_
_entity.id
_entity.type
_entity.pdbx_description
1 polymer ?
#
loop_
_entity_poly.entity_id
_entity_poly.type
_entity_poly.pdbx_seq_one_letter_code
_entity_poly.pdbx_strand_id
1 'polypeptide(L)'
;MSYKPNSPFTVPMYLLIPETVTAKGSTKKIYPENGILIYCSFRTFGGTEKVVNGVLTVENTAVIETWYRPDIKSDCILRDLHGVDYEILGTPENLNVRNQFMRIKIRAIQGGA
;
A
#
# COMPACT_ATOMS: atom_id res chain seq x y z
N MET A 1 1.43 25.46 -9.67
CA MET A 1 0.17 24.77 -10.01
C MET A 1 -0.11 23.64 -9.05
N SER A 2 -1.34 23.50 -8.61
CA SER A 2 -1.71 22.38 -7.77
C SER A 2 -1.90 21.13 -8.63
N TYR A 3 -1.48 20.00 -8.09
CA TYR A 3 -1.65 18.71 -8.73
C TYR A 3 -3.12 18.32 -8.73
N LYS A 4 -3.59 17.82 -9.86
CA LYS A 4 -4.94 17.26 -9.98
C LYS A 4 -4.83 15.78 -10.36
N PRO A 5 -5.40 14.87 -9.57
CA PRO A 5 -5.38 13.46 -9.93
C PRO A 5 -6.11 13.21 -11.24
N ASN A 6 -5.57 12.32 -12.07
CA ASN A 6 -6.19 11.96 -13.35
C ASN A 6 -7.41 11.07 -13.17
N SER A 7 -7.50 10.35 -12.08
CA SER A 7 -8.59 9.42 -11.80
C SER A 7 -9.25 9.78 -10.49
N PRO A 8 -10.57 9.63 -10.39
CA PRO A 8 -11.25 9.89 -9.12
C PRO A 8 -10.87 8.85 -8.07
N PHE A 9 -10.99 9.24 -6.80
CA PHE A 9 -10.72 8.35 -5.68
C PHE A 9 -11.99 7.58 -5.33
N THR A 10 -12.26 6.52 -6.07
CA THR A 10 -13.49 5.75 -5.94
C THR A 10 -13.26 4.31 -5.48
N VAL A 11 -12.01 3.88 -5.39
CA VAL A 11 -11.68 2.52 -4.98
C VAL A 11 -11.50 2.47 -3.48
N PRO A 12 -12.34 1.73 -2.75
CA PRO A 12 -12.18 1.60 -1.31
C PRO A 12 -11.09 0.60 -0.96
N MET A 13 -10.26 0.94 0.00
CA MET A 13 -9.27 0.05 0.56
C MET A 13 -9.18 0.28 2.06
N TYR A 14 -8.73 -0.74 2.79
CA TYR A 14 -8.52 -0.63 4.22
C TYR A 14 -7.05 -0.44 4.52
N LEU A 15 -6.75 0.62 5.26
CA LEU A 15 -5.39 0.91 5.70
C LEU A 15 -5.14 0.21 7.04
N LEU A 16 -4.14 -0.66 7.06
CA LEU A 16 -3.74 -1.39 8.27
C LEU A 16 -2.43 -0.77 8.77
N ILE A 17 -2.52 -0.06 9.88
CA ILE A 17 -1.35 0.57 10.50
C ILE A 17 -0.84 -0.39 11.58
N PRO A 18 0.43 -0.84 11.50
CA PRO A 18 0.93 -1.78 12.47
C PRO A 18 1.08 -1.17 13.86
N GLU A 19 0.78 -1.95 14.87
CA GLU A 19 1.05 -1.60 16.26
C GLU A 19 2.28 -2.35 16.73
N THR A 20 3.12 -1.66 17.49
CA THR A 20 4.30 -2.27 18.07
C THR A 20 3.96 -2.82 19.45
N VAL A 21 4.15 -4.12 19.64
CA VAL A 21 3.91 -4.79 20.91
C VAL A 21 5.24 -5.35 21.40
N THR A 22 5.60 -5.01 22.65
CA THR A 22 6.80 -5.53 23.30
C THR A 22 6.39 -6.57 24.32
N ALA A 23 6.90 -7.79 24.17
CA ALA A 23 6.67 -8.87 25.10
C ALA A 23 7.97 -9.61 25.33
N LYS A 24 8.33 -9.82 26.59
CA LYS A 24 9.53 -10.58 26.99
C LYS A 24 10.82 -10.10 26.29
N GLY A 25 10.96 -8.78 26.14
CA GLY A 25 12.14 -8.20 25.52
C GLY A 25 12.16 -8.25 24.00
N SER A 26 11.13 -8.81 23.36
CA SER A 26 10.98 -8.84 21.91
C SER A 26 9.95 -7.82 21.44
N THR A 27 10.25 -7.15 20.35
CA THR A 27 9.32 -6.20 19.74
C THR A 27 8.72 -6.81 18.49
N LYS A 28 7.40 -6.82 18.41
CA LYS A 28 6.65 -7.34 17.26
C LYS A 28 5.73 -6.28 16.70
N LYS A 29 5.57 -6.29 15.39
CA LYS A 29 4.53 -5.49 14.73
C LYS A 29 3.30 -6.35 14.50
N ILE A 30 2.16 -5.87 14.95
CA ILE A 30 0.88 -6.54 14.79
C ILE A 30 -0.04 -5.65 13.99
N TYR A 31 -0.68 -6.22 12.97
CA TYR A 31 -1.64 -5.50 12.15
C TYR A 31 -3.05 -5.75 12.66
N PRO A 32 -3.87 -4.70 12.81
CA PRO A 32 -5.25 -4.88 13.27
C PRO A 32 -6.09 -5.62 12.22
N GLU A 33 -7.11 -6.34 12.67
CA GLU A 33 -8.04 -7.00 11.76
C GLU A 33 -8.90 -5.98 11.02
N ASN A 34 -9.24 -4.89 11.68
CA ASN A 34 -10.05 -3.83 11.11
C ASN A 34 -9.17 -2.65 10.73
N GLY A 35 -9.18 -2.31 9.45
CA GLY A 35 -8.43 -1.17 8.96
C GLY A 35 -9.26 0.09 8.90
N ILE A 36 -8.60 1.17 8.52
CA ILE A 36 -9.24 2.45 8.27
C ILE A 36 -9.66 2.49 6.82
N LEU A 37 -10.94 2.76 6.55
CA LEU A 37 -11.43 2.84 5.18
C LEU A 37 -10.92 4.12 4.54
N ILE A 38 -10.23 3.97 3.41
CA ILE A 38 -9.78 5.09 2.57
C ILE A 38 -10.27 4.87 1.15
N TYR A 39 -10.41 5.96 0.42
CA TYR A 39 -10.75 5.90 -1.01
C TYR A 39 -9.57 6.40 -1.82
N CYS A 40 -9.24 5.68 -2.88
CA CYS A 40 -8.08 5.98 -3.70
C CYS A 40 -8.38 5.69 -5.17
N SER A 41 -7.49 6.14 -6.06
CA SER A 41 -7.44 5.65 -7.42
C SER A 41 -6.50 4.46 -7.47
N PHE A 42 -6.77 3.50 -8.34
CA PHE A 42 -5.99 2.27 -8.40
C PHE A 42 -5.59 2.02 -9.85
N ARG A 43 -4.29 1.96 -10.11
CA ARG A 43 -3.76 1.68 -11.43
C ARG A 43 -2.82 0.50 -11.35
N THR A 44 -3.16 -0.56 -12.07
CA THR A 44 -2.28 -1.72 -12.15
C THR A 44 -1.28 -1.55 -13.29
N PHE A 45 -0.08 -2.08 -13.11
CA PHE A 45 0.93 -2.12 -14.17
C PHE A 45 0.95 -3.46 -14.90
N GLY A 46 0.03 -4.36 -14.57
CA GLY A 46 0.11 -5.74 -15.00
C GLY A 46 1.18 -6.50 -14.22
N GLY A 47 1.40 -7.73 -14.57
CA GLY A 47 2.43 -8.53 -13.94
C GLY A 47 3.80 -8.19 -14.50
N THR A 48 4.77 -7.98 -13.63
CA THR A 48 6.18 -7.84 -14.03
C THR A 48 6.86 -9.18 -13.87
N GLU A 49 7.35 -9.73 -14.97
CA GLU A 49 8.07 -10.99 -14.94
C GLU A 49 9.49 -10.77 -14.45
N LYS A 50 9.90 -11.56 -13.48
CA LYS A 50 11.27 -11.56 -12.96
C LYS A 50 11.81 -12.97 -12.95
N VAL A 51 13.10 -13.10 -13.24
CA VAL A 51 13.80 -14.36 -13.07
C VAL A 51 14.63 -14.27 -11.80
N VAL A 52 14.28 -15.07 -10.80
CA VAL A 52 15.00 -15.14 -9.53
C VAL A 52 15.44 -16.59 -9.35
N ASN A 53 16.76 -16.80 -9.21
CA ASN A 53 17.35 -18.13 -9.06
C ASN A 53 16.91 -19.12 -10.16
N GLY A 54 16.76 -18.61 -11.40
CA GLY A 54 16.35 -19.42 -12.53
C GLY A 54 14.83 -19.71 -12.61
N VAL A 55 14.06 -19.15 -11.67
CA VAL A 55 12.60 -19.34 -11.65
C VAL A 55 11.91 -18.06 -12.08
N LEU A 56 11.00 -18.18 -13.07
CA LEU A 56 10.20 -17.06 -13.53
C LEU A 56 9.11 -16.77 -12.51
N THR A 57 9.08 -15.55 -12.00
CA THR A 57 8.03 -15.10 -11.08
C THR A 57 7.32 -13.88 -11.65
N VAL A 58 6.06 -13.69 -11.25
CA VAL A 58 5.25 -12.55 -11.67
C VAL A 58 4.90 -11.73 -10.43
N GLU A 59 5.25 -10.45 -10.45
CA GLU A 59 4.89 -9.53 -9.37
C GLU A 59 3.68 -8.70 -9.79
N ASN A 60 2.64 -8.68 -8.96
CA ASN A 60 1.47 -7.85 -9.17
C ASN A 60 1.68 -6.51 -8.47
N THR A 61 2.03 -5.51 -9.24
CA THR A 61 2.28 -4.17 -8.73
C THR A 61 1.19 -3.20 -9.16
N ALA A 62 0.99 -2.17 -8.38
CA ALA A 62 0.03 -1.13 -8.67
C ALA A 62 0.51 0.19 -8.08
N VAL A 63 -0.11 1.27 -8.55
CA VAL A 63 0.07 2.60 -7.96
C VAL A 63 -1.30 3.10 -7.55
N ILE A 64 -1.40 3.58 -6.32
CA ILE A 64 -2.60 4.25 -5.84
C ILE A 64 -2.30 5.70 -5.56
N GLU A 65 -3.33 6.54 -5.71
CA GLU A 65 -3.29 7.94 -5.29
C GLU A 65 -4.47 8.17 -4.39
N THR A 66 -4.26 8.93 -3.33
CA THR A 66 -5.30 9.23 -2.35
C THR A 66 -5.03 10.59 -1.71
N TRP A 67 -5.95 11.00 -0.85
CA TRP A 67 -5.76 12.20 -0.04
C TRP A 67 -4.55 12.02 0.86
N TYR A 68 -3.81 13.10 1.09
CA TYR A 68 -2.64 13.05 1.94
C TYR A 68 -3.01 12.61 3.37
N ARG A 69 -2.30 11.60 3.85
CA ARG A 69 -2.42 11.10 5.22
C ARG A 69 -1.02 10.84 5.76
N PRO A 70 -0.60 11.55 6.81
CA PRO A 70 0.75 11.33 7.36
C PRO A 70 0.90 9.98 8.06
N ASP A 71 -0.20 9.29 8.37
CA ASP A 71 -0.16 7.98 8.99
C ASP A 71 0.07 6.84 7.99
N ILE A 72 0.03 7.10 6.68
CA ILE A 72 0.38 6.09 5.69
C ILE A 72 1.89 6.08 5.52
N LYS A 73 2.52 5.03 6.04
CA LYS A 73 3.98 4.86 6.02
C LYS A 73 4.32 3.54 5.33
N SER A 74 5.62 3.36 5.05
CA SER A 74 6.09 2.19 4.31
C SER A 74 5.84 0.85 5.02
N ASP A 75 5.59 0.87 6.32
CA ASP A 75 5.29 -0.35 7.09
C ASP A 75 3.79 -0.69 7.15
N CYS A 76 2.94 0.15 6.57
CA CYS A 76 1.50 -0.11 6.51
C CYS A 76 1.17 -1.17 5.47
N ILE A 77 0.00 -1.78 5.63
CA ILE A 77 -0.56 -2.70 4.63
C ILE A 77 -1.89 -2.12 4.15
N LEU A 78 -2.16 -2.29 2.87
CA LEU A 78 -3.44 -1.93 2.28
C LEU A 78 -4.17 -3.21 1.89
N ARG A 79 -5.43 -3.32 2.28
CA ARG A 79 -6.26 -4.48 1.97
C ARG A 79 -7.44 -4.05 1.11
N ASP A 80 -7.63 -4.73 -0.03
CA ASP A 80 -8.78 -4.44 -0.87
C ASP A 80 -10.04 -5.14 -0.35
N LEU A 81 -11.17 -4.93 -1.03
CA LEU A 81 -12.44 -5.53 -0.61
C LEU A 81 -12.50 -7.03 -0.83
N HIS A 82 -11.57 -7.58 -1.59
CA HIS A 82 -11.49 -9.01 -1.86
C HIS A 82 -10.58 -9.74 -0.88
N GLY A 83 -10.01 -9.02 0.08
CA GLY A 83 -9.12 -9.60 1.08
C GLY A 83 -7.68 -9.73 0.65
N VAL A 84 -7.30 -9.13 -0.47
CA VAL A 84 -5.91 -9.14 -0.93
C VAL A 84 -5.13 -8.06 -0.21
N ASP A 85 -4.01 -8.43 0.39
CA ASP A 85 -3.13 -7.50 1.08
C ASP A 85 -2.02 -7.04 0.15
N TYR A 86 -1.69 -5.75 0.25
CA TYR A 86 -0.63 -5.12 -0.52
C TYR A 86 0.37 -4.49 0.42
N GLU A 87 1.66 -4.73 0.15
CA GLU A 87 2.72 -4.01 0.86
C GLU A 87 3.09 -2.75 0.11
N ILE A 88 3.61 -1.76 0.84
CA ILE A 88 4.03 -0.49 0.26
C ILE A 88 5.49 -0.60 -0.16
N LEU A 89 5.76 -0.22 -1.40
CA LEU A 89 7.12 -0.23 -1.96
C LEU A 89 7.73 1.16 -1.83
N GLY A 90 8.81 1.26 -1.08
CA GLY A 90 9.48 2.53 -0.86
C GLY A 90 8.71 3.46 0.05
N THR A 91 8.94 4.74 -0.11
CA THR A 91 8.31 5.78 0.70
C THR A 91 7.13 6.38 -0.06
N PRO A 92 5.95 6.51 0.56
CA PRO A 92 4.85 7.22 -0.08
C PRO A 92 5.24 8.63 -0.47
N GLU A 93 4.85 9.04 -1.67
CA GLU A 93 5.22 10.34 -2.21
C GLU A 93 4.15 11.37 -1.89
N ASN A 94 4.57 12.45 -1.22
CA ASN A 94 3.71 13.62 -1.00
C ASN A 94 3.80 14.49 -2.25
N LEU A 95 2.76 14.45 -3.08
CA LEU A 95 2.78 15.09 -4.40
C LEU A 95 2.95 16.60 -4.26
N ASN A 96 4.01 17.13 -4.87
CA ASN A 96 4.39 18.53 -4.83
C ASN A 96 4.62 19.07 -3.42
N VAL A 97 4.82 18.19 -2.44
CA VAL A 97 5.05 18.55 -1.02
C VAL A 97 3.97 19.50 -0.48
N ARG A 98 2.72 19.34 -0.95
CA ARG A 98 1.63 20.24 -0.59
C ARG A 98 0.66 19.67 0.44
N ASN A 99 0.88 18.44 0.91
CA ASN A 99 0.01 17.79 1.88
C ASN A 99 -1.44 17.69 1.42
N GLN A 100 -1.66 17.54 0.11
CA GLN A 100 -3.00 17.40 -0.47
C GLN A 100 -3.25 16.00 -0.97
N PHE A 101 -2.30 15.45 -1.70
CA PHE A 101 -2.41 14.14 -2.33
C PHE A 101 -1.11 13.39 -2.13
N MET A 102 -1.21 12.05 -2.13
CA MET A 102 -0.03 11.21 -2.09
C MET A 102 -0.16 10.07 -3.08
N ARG A 103 0.98 9.61 -3.57
CA ARG A 103 1.09 8.48 -4.48
C ARG A 103 1.86 7.36 -3.79
N ILE A 104 1.34 6.16 -3.87
CA ILE A 104 1.89 5.02 -3.18
C ILE A 104 2.04 3.87 -4.17
N LYS A 105 3.25 3.34 -4.27
CA LYS A 105 3.50 2.11 -5.05
C LYS A 105 3.29 0.93 -4.14
N ILE A 106 2.53 -0.05 -4.61
CA ILE A 106 2.17 -1.21 -3.82
C ILE A 106 2.38 -2.49 -4.62
N ARG A 107 2.52 -3.59 -3.89
CA ARG A 107 2.68 -4.92 -4.48
C ARG A 107 1.84 -5.90 -3.67
N ALA A 108 1.08 -6.76 -4.37
CA ALA A 108 0.28 -7.77 -3.70
C ALA A 108 1.20 -8.72 -2.92
N ILE A 109 0.88 -8.93 -1.66
CA ILE A 109 1.56 -9.92 -0.85
C ILE A 109 1.00 -11.26 -1.26
N GLN A 110 1.86 -12.12 -1.82
CA GLN A 110 1.42 -13.46 -2.14
C GLN A 110 1.27 -14.20 -0.81
N GLY A 111 0.02 -14.53 -0.50
CA GLY A 111 -0.25 -15.27 0.70
C GLY A 111 0.60 -16.53 0.68
N GLY A 112 1.45 -16.67 1.68
CA GLY A 112 2.19 -17.87 1.88
C GLY A 112 1.23 -18.97 2.28
N ALA A 113 0.46 -19.41 1.34
CA ALA A 113 -0.42 -20.53 1.61
C ALA A 113 0.42 -21.78 1.75
#